data_3ae15aa538457def307d98f3adf88a94
#
_entry.id   3ae15aa538457def307d98f3adf88a94
#
_cell.length_a   1.000
_cell.length_b   1.000
_cell.length_c   1.000
_cell.angle_alpha   90.00
_cell.angle_beta   90.00
_cell.angle_gamma   90.00
#
_symmetry.space_group_name_H-M   'P 1'
#
loop_
_entity.id
_entity.type
_entity.pdbx_description
1 polymer ?
#
loop_
_entity_poly.entity_id
_entity_poly.type
_entity_poly.pdbx_seq_one_letter_code
_entity_poly.pdbx_strand_id
1 'polypeptide(L)'
;MLDFFTDLDTQLMLFLNGWHTPYWDNFMWLYSSKWVWLPFYAAFVFVILRNFKWRVSALIFVAVFLTIFFADQITATLLRPMFHRLRPCNLDNPLSQFIHVVANDRGGAYGFPSAHAANAFGFAFFIHYLLRRSWLSLLLFAWALMMCYTRIYL
;
A
#
# COMPACT_ATOMS: atom_id res chain seq x y z
N MET A 1 5.21 27.63 7.36
CA MET A 1 4.08 26.67 7.41
C MET A 1 4.42 25.36 6.68
N LEU A 2 5.01 25.39 5.48
CA LEU A 2 5.49 24.18 4.78
C LEU A 2 6.53 23.44 5.59
N ASP A 3 7.49 24.14 6.19
CA ASP A 3 8.55 23.54 7.01
C ASP A 3 7.97 22.77 8.21
N PHE A 4 6.95 23.32 8.86
CA PHE A 4 6.26 22.65 9.97
C PHE A 4 5.68 21.29 9.56
N PHE A 5 5.02 21.22 8.39
CA PHE A 5 4.45 19.96 7.90
C PHE A 5 5.53 18.97 7.47
N THR A 6 6.63 19.46 6.92
CA THR A 6 7.77 18.62 6.53
C THR A 6 8.46 18.03 7.77
N ASP A 7 8.62 18.84 8.82
CA ASP A 7 9.22 18.39 10.09
C ASP A 7 8.30 17.36 10.78
N LEU A 8 6.98 17.62 10.82
CA LEU A 8 6.02 16.70 11.39
C LEU A 8 5.99 15.36 10.66
N ASP A 9 5.99 15.39 9.32
CA ASP A 9 6.05 14.20 8.47
C ASP A 9 7.34 13.40 8.74
N THR A 10 8.47 14.08 8.83
CA THR A 10 9.77 13.45 9.12
C THR A 10 9.78 12.81 10.50
N GLN A 11 9.31 13.53 11.53
CA GLN A 11 9.26 13.02 12.90
C GLN A 11 8.32 11.80 13.01
N LEU A 12 7.14 11.88 12.40
CA LEU A 12 6.19 10.78 12.39
C LEU A 12 6.75 9.55 11.66
N MET A 13 7.42 9.75 10.55
CA MET A 13 8.05 8.68 9.78
C MET A 13 9.17 8.02 10.59
N LEU A 14 10.07 8.79 11.22
CA LEU A 14 11.14 8.26 12.08
C LEU A 14 10.58 7.53 13.29
N PHE A 15 9.54 8.06 13.92
CA PHE A 15 8.85 7.42 15.03
C PHE A 15 8.27 6.04 14.63
N LEU A 16 7.54 5.99 13.52
CA LEU A 16 6.90 4.77 13.04
C LEU A 16 7.91 3.71 12.55
N ASN A 17 8.99 4.14 11.89
CA ASN A 17 10.05 3.26 11.44
C ASN A 17 10.95 2.80 12.61
N GLY A 18 11.08 3.62 13.64
CA GLY A 18 11.90 3.31 14.83
C GLY A 18 11.36 2.15 15.70
N TRP A 19 10.10 1.77 15.52
CA TRP A 19 9.49 0.64 16.23
C TRP A 19 9.80 -0.69 15.53
N HIS A 20 11.06 -1.05 15.48
CA HIS A 20 11.50 -2.25 14.79
C HIS A 20 12.06 -3.32 15.77
N THR A 21 11.84 -4.57 15.43
CA THR A 21 12.42 -5.74 16.07
C THR A 21 12.58 -6.85 15.03
N PRO A 22 13.50 -7.81 15.20
CA PRO A 22 13.69 -8.90 14.24
C PRO A 22 12.41 -9.72 13.99
N TYR A 23 11.52 -9.81 14.98
CA TYR A 23 10.22 -10.46 14.85
C TYR A 23 9.29 -9.66 13.92
N TRP A 24 9.20 -8.33 14.14
CA TRP A 24 8.41 -7.44 13.32
C TRP A 24 8.95 -7.30 11.90
N ASP A 25 10.26 -7.35 11.71
CA ASP A 25 10.89 -7.34 10.38
C ASP A 25 10.39 -8.50 9.53
N ASN A 26 10.42 -9.72 10.07
CA ASN A 26 9.92 -10.90 9.39
C ASN A 26 8.41 -10.82 9.11
N PHE A 27 7.64 -10.34 10.09
CA PHE A 27 6.20 -10.19 9.94
C PHE A 27 5.86 -9.17 8.84
N MET A 28 6.47 -7.98 8.86
CA MET A 28 6.22 -6.91 7.89
C MET A 28 6.67 -7.30 6.49
N TRP A 29 7.80 -7.99 6.39
CA TRP A 29 8.29 -8.54 5.13
C TRP A 29 7.28 -9.55 4.55
N LEU A 30 6.83 -10.49 5.36
CA LEU A 30 5.83 -11.48 4.96
C LEU A 30 4.50 -10.81 4.59
N TYR A 31 4.01 -9.89 5.41
CA TYR A 31 2.75 -9.16 5.18
C TYR A 31 2.79 -8.35 3.88
N SER A 32 3.92 -7.75 3.54
CA SER A 32 4.13 -7.01 2.30
C SER A 32 4.20 -7.91 1.06
N SER A 33 4.43 -9.22 1.24
CA SER A 33 4.56 -10.17 0.14
C SER A 33 3.21 -10.45 -0.53
N LYS A 34 3.15 -10.29 -1.86
CA LYS A 34 1.95 -10.59 -2.65
C LYS A 34 1.44 -12.03 -2.50
N TRP A 35 2.31 -12.98 -2.20
CA TRP A 35 1.99 -14.41 -2.10
C TRP A 35 1.11 -14.73 -0.89
N VAL A 36 1.29 -14.02 0.21
CA VAL A 36 0.50 -14.20 1.44
C VAL A 36 -0.97 -13.84 1.21
N TRP A 37 -1.23 -12.95 0.26
CA TRP A 37 -2.58 -12.46 -0.03
C TRP A 37 -3.32 -13.26 -1.10
N LEU A 38 -2.70 -14.31 -1.68
CA LEU A 38 -3.36 -15.17 -2.66
C LEU A 38 -4.65 -15.81 -2.13
N PRO A 39 -4.71 -16.36 -0.90
CA PRO A 39 -5.97 -16.90 -0.36
C PRO A 39 -7.05 -15.82 -0.21
N PHE A 40 -6.67 -14.61 0.17
CA PHE A 40 -7.59 -13.47 0.27
C PHE A 40 -8.16 -13.09 -1.11
N TYR A 41 -7.34 -13.00 -2.14
CA TYR A 41 -7.81 -12.73 -3.49
C TYR A 41 -8.66 -13.87 -4.05
N ALA A 42 -8.31 -15.12 -3.75
CA ALA A 42 -9.11 -16.29 -4.14
C ALA A 42 -10.49 -16.26 -3.46
N ALA A 43 -10.55 -15.92 -2.17
CA ALA A 43 -11.82 -15.74 -1.45
C ALA A 43 -12.68 -14.62 -2.07
N PHE A 44 -12.04 -13.51 -2.47
CA PHE A 44 -12.73 -12.43 -3.18
C PHE A 44 -13.33 -12.91 -4.51
N VAL A 45 -12.55 -13.60 -5.34
CA VAL A 45 -13.01 -14.19 -6.61
C VAL A 45 -14.18 -15.12 -6.34
N PHE A 46 -14.07 -16.01 -5.37
CA PHE A 46 -15.13 -16.95 -4.99
C PHE A 46 -16.44 -16.22 -4.59
N VAL A 47 -16.35 -15.19 -3.76
CA VAL A 47 -17.52 -14.38 -3.34
C VAL A 47 -18.20 -13.74 -4.53
N ILE A 48 -17.43 -13.16 -5.47
CA ILE A 48 -18.02 -12.54 -6.67
C ILE A 48 -18.72 -13.58 -7.55
N LEU A 49 -18.09 -14.70 -7.83
CA LEU A 49 -18.67 -15.76 -8.67
C LEU A 49 -19.92 -16.39 -8.04
N ARG A 50 -20.02 -16.42 -6.71
CA ARG A 50 -21.20 -16.93 -5.99
C ARG A 50 -22.37 -15.95 -5.96
N ASN A 51 -22.12 -14.64 -5.94
CA ASN A 51 -23.14 -13.62 -5.74
C ASN A 51 -23.63 -12.97 -7.03
N PHE A 52 -22.88 -13.06 -8.12
CA PHE A 52 -23.19 -12.39 -9.37
C PHE A 52 -23.24 -13.37 -10.55
N LYS A 53 -24.05 -13.04 -11.57
CA LYS A 53 -24.06 -13.78 -12.84
C LYS A 53 -22.70 -13.62 -13.53
N TRP A 54 -22.27 -14.63 -14.30
CA TRP A 54 -20.94 -14.68 -14.92
C TRP A 54 -20.55 -13.42 -15.72
N ARG A 55 -21.50 -12.82 -16.46
CA ARG A 55 -21.25 -11.57 -17.22
C ARG A 55 -20.96 -10.38 -16.30
N VAL A 56 -21.69 -10.27 -15.19
CA VAL A 56 -21.49 -9.23 -14.19
C VAL A 56 -20.17 -9.46 -13.47
N SER A 57 -19.85 -10.72 -13.10
CA SER A 57 -18.55 -11.06 -12.50
C SER A 57 -17.38 -10.68 -13.40
N ALA A 58 -17.49 -10.95 -14.70
CA ALA A 58 -16.47 -10.56 -15.67
C ALA A 58 -16.26 -9.03 -15.71
N LEU A 59 -17.36 -8.26 -15.71
CA LEU A 59 -17.29 -6.79 -15.65
C LEU A 59 -16.66 -6.30 -14.32
N ILE A 60 -16.98 -6.92 -13.18
CA ILE A 60 -16.39 -6.61 -11.90
C ILE A 60 -14.86 -6.85 -11.93
N PHE A 61 -14.41 -7.97 -12.47
CA PHE A 61 -12.97 -8.27 -12.57
C PHE A 61 -12.24 -7.28 -13.48
N VAL A 62 -12.84 -6.91 -14.61
CA VAL A 62 -12.31 -5.86 -15.49
C VAL A 62 -12.24 -4.52 -14.74
N ALA A 63 -13.28 -4.14 -14.01
CA ALA A 63 -13.30 -2.90 -13.26
C ALA A 63 -12.26 -2.87 -12.12
N VAL A 64 -12.09 -3.98 -11.39
CA VAL A 64 -11.02 -4.11 -10.38
C VAL A 64 -9.65 -3.97 -11.03
N PHE A 65 -9.42 -4.69 -12.13
CA PHE A 65 -8.15 -4.59 -12.88
C PHE A 65 -7.87 -3.15 -13.30
N LEU A 66 -8.84 -2.47 -13.90
CA LEU A 66 -8.69 -1.07 -14.32
C LEU A 66 -8.44 -0.15 -13.14
N THR A 67 -9.12 -0.37 -12.00
CA THR A 67 -8.90 0.42 -10.78
C THR A 67 -7.46 0.32 -10.30
N ILE A 68 -6.92 -0.90 -10.19
CA ILE A 68 -5.54 -1.14 -9.76
C ILE A 68 -4.56 -0.62 -10.81
N PHE A 69 -4.81 -0.89 -12.09
CA PHE A 69 -3.95 -0.44 -13.19
C PHE A 69 -3.82 1.09 -13.21
N PHE A 70 -4.94 1.82 -13.16
CA PHE A 70 -4.89 3.27 -13.15
C PHE A 70 -4.32 3.85 -11.86
N ALA A 71 -4.61 3.25 -10.69
CA ALA A 71 -4.03 3.66 -9.42
C ALA A 71 -2.50 3.52 -9.46
N ASP A 72 -1.99 2.40 -9.98
CA ASP A 72 -0.54 2.17 -10.13
C ASP A 72 0.08 3.13 -11.15
N GLN A 73 -0.48 3.20 -12.37
CA GLN A 73 0.07 4.03 -13.44
C GLN A 73 0.05 5.53 -13.10
N ILE A 74 -1.06 6.05 -12.59
CA ILE A 74 -1.14 7.46 -12.19
C ILE A 74 -0.11 7.75 -11.08
N THR A 75 0.01 6.86 -10.11
CA THR A 75 0.95 7.05 -9.00
C THR A 75 2.40 6.95 -9.48
N ALA A 76 2.74 5.91 -10.24
CA ALA A 76 4.12 5.62 -10.61
C ALA A 76 4.65 6.53 -11.73
N THR A 77 3.82 6.81 -12.76
CA THR A 77 4.28 7.50 -13.98
C THR A 77 3.95 8.99 -13.99
N LEU A 78 2.91 9.42 -13.26
CA LEU A 78 2.51 10.83 -13.22
C LEU A 78 2.91 11.50 -11.90
N LEU A 79 2.43 10.97 -10.77
CA LEU A 79 2.60 11.66 -9.50
C LEU A 79 4.04 11.59 -8.96
N ARG A 80 4.71 10.45 -9.01
CA ARG A 80 6.10 10.33 -8.52
C ARG A 80 7.07 11.27 -9.24
N PRO A 81 7.07 11.37 -10.57
CA PRO A 81 7.90 12.35 -11.26
C PRO A 81 7.55 13.81 -10.96
N MET A 82 6.28 14.11 -10.61
CA MET A 82 5.88 15.47 -10.22
C MET A 82 6.42 15.87 -8.85
N PHE A 83 6.38 14.96 -7.88
CA PHE A 83 6.82 15.26 -6.51
C PHE A 83 8.34 15.15 -6.33
N HIS A 84 9.04 14.33 -7.10
CA HIS A 84 10.50 14.08 -7.03
C HIS A 84 11.02 13.86 -5.59
N ARG A 85 10.16 13.34 -4.70
CA ARG A 85 10.54 13.14 -3.30
C ARG A 85 11.34 11.85 -3.17
N LEU A 86 12.63 11.99 -2.84
CA LEU A 86 13.51 10.86 -2.54
C LEU A 86 12.94 10.03 -1.38
N ARG A 87 13.11 8.72 -1.48
CA ARG A 87 12.78 7.83 -0.35
C ARG A 87 13.66 8.18 0.84
N PRO A 88 13.12 8.11 2.07
CA PRO A 88 13.92 8.32 3.28
C PRO A 88 15.12 7.36 3.39
N CYS A 89 14.96 6.13 2.91
CA CYS A 89 16.01 5.10 2.89
C CYS A 89 16.99 5.22 1.71
N ASN A 90 16.79 6.14 0.76
CA ASN A 90 17.73 6.37 -0.35
C ASN A 90 19.04 6.95 0.21
N LEU A 91 20.19 6.47 -0.30
CA LEU A 91 21.52 6.89 0.20
C LEU A 91 21.80 8.38 -0.01
N ASP A 92 21.19 8.99 -1.03
CA ASP A 92 21.30 10.43 -1.30
C ASP A 92 20.42 11.28 -0.37
N ASN A 93 19.57 10.65 0.46
CA ASN A 93 18.74 11.34 1.43
C ASN A 93 19.45 11.41 2.79
N PRO A 94 19.61 12.60 3.39
CA PRO A 94 20.25 12.75 4.70
C PRO A 94 19.61 11.92 5.82
N LEU A 95 18.30 11.57 5.67
CA LEU A 95 17.58 10.75 6.64
C LEU A 95 17.97 9.26 6.59
N SER A 96 18.66 8.82 5.54
CA SER A 96 18.96 7.39 5.29
C SER A 96 19.77 6.73 6.42
N GLN A 97 20.56 7.51 7.15
CA GLN A 97 21.34 7.03 8.30
C GLN A 97 20.50 6.74 9.55
N PHE A 98 19.29 7.27 9.63
CA PHE A 98 18.37 7.10 10.76
C PHE A 98 17.26 6.09 10.48
N ILE A 99 17.18 5.56 9.25
CA ILE A 99 16.12 4.67 8.81
C ILE A 99 16.55 3.21 8.97
N HIS A 100 15.70 2.44 9.66
CA HIS A 100 15.80 0.99 9.66
C HIS A 100 15.33 0.43 8.31
N VAL A 101 16.16 -0.37 7.66
CA VAL A 101 15.87 -0.98 6.35
C VAL A 101 15.95 -2.49 6.49
N VAL A 102 14.83 -3.17 6.23
CA VAL A 102 14.76 -4.64 6.29
C VAL A 102 15.36 -5.24 5.02
N ALA A 103 16.17 -6.28 5.18
CA ALA A 103 16.80 -7.04 4.09
C ALA A 103 17.62 -6.19 3.09
N ASN A 104 18.08 -4.99 3.47
CA ASN A 104 18.77 -4.05 2.57
C ASN A 104 17.97 -3.64 1.32
N ASP A 105 16.65 -3.85 1.30
CA ASP A 105 15.80 -3.44 0.17
C ASP A 105 15.42 -1.96 0.27
N ARG A 106 16.21 -1.10 -0.36
CA ARG A 106 15.97 0.33 -0.42
C ARG A 106 14.99 0.75 -1.54
N GLY A 107 14.61 -0.18 -2.40
CA GLY A 107 13.70 0.08 -3.51
C GLY A 107 14.22 1.13 -4.51
N GLY A 108 13.30 1.78 -5.24
CA GLY A 108 13.65 2.83 -6.21
C GLY A 108 13.90 4.20 -5.57
N ALA A 109 14.42 5.17 -6.34
CA ALA A 109 14.82 6.50 -5.86
C ALA A 109 13.66 7.29 -5.22
N TYR A 110 12.48 7.31 -5.84
CA TYR A 110 11.34 8.10 -5.37
C TYR A 110 10.33 7.24 -4.61
N GLY A 111 9.84 7.73 -3.47
CA GLY A 111 8.93 7.02 -2.58
C GLY A 111 7.49 7.54 -2.53
N PHE A 112 7.28 8.81 -2.88
CA PHE A 112 5.98 9.47 -2.74
C PHE A 112 5.39 9.87 -4.09
N PRO A 113 4.08 9.64 -4.32
CA PRO A 113 3.18 8.80 -3.52
C PRO A 113 3.47 7.28 -3.63
N SER A 114 2.89 6.51 -2.69
CA SER A 114 3.06 5.05 -2.68
C SER A 114 2.02 4.36 -3.57
N ALA A 115 2.48 3.64 -4.61
CA ALA A 115 1.60 2.83 -5.45
C ALA A 115 0.96 1.67 -4.68
N HIS A 116 1.65 1.09 -3.68
CA HIS A 116 1.05 0.06 -2.81
C HIS A 116 -0.13 0.61 -2.01
N ALA A 117 -0.01 1.83 -1.48
CA ALA A 117 -1.10 2.50 -0.78
C ALA A 117 -2.28 2.77 -1.74
N ALA A 118 -2.00 3.34 -2.92
CA ALA A 118 -3.01 3.63 -3.92
C ALA A 118 -3.78 2.37 -4.34
N ASN A 119 -3.08 1.26 -4.60
CA ASN A 119 -3.68 -0.02 -4.97
C ASN A 119 -4.49 -0.63 -3.83
N ALA A 120 -3.97 -0.63 -2.60
CA ALA A 120 -4.67 -1.20 -1.44
C ALA A 120 -5.96 -0.43 -1.13
N PHE A 121 -5.91 0.90 -1.10
CA PHE A 121 -7.10 1.71 -0.90
C PHE A 121 -8.06 1.67 -2.08
N GLY A 122 -7.56 1.68 -3.33
CA GLY A 122 -8.38 1.53 -4.52
C GLY A 122 -9.20 0.24 -4.49
N PHE A 123 -8.55 -0.87 -4.14
CA PHE A 123 -9.22 -2.16 -3.96
C PHE A 123 -10.22 -2.12 -2.79
N ALA A 124 -9.84 -1.60 -1.63
CA ALA A 124 -10.72 -1.52 -0.46
C ALA A 124 -11.98 -0.69 -0.73
N PHE A 125 -11.86 0.49 -1.34
CA PHE A 125 -12.99 1.32 -1.74
C PHE A 125 -13.87 0.63 -2.78
N PHE A 126 -13.27 -0.01 -3.79
CA PHE A 126 -14.04 -0.71 -4.80
C PHE A 126 -14.93 -1.79 -4.18
N ILE A 127 -14.37 -2.62 -3.30
CA ILE A 127 -15.12 -3.69 -2.63
C ILE A 127 -16.15 -3.14 -1.65
N HIS A 128 -15.82 -2.07 -0.93
CA HIS A 128 -16.75 -1.38 -0.05
C HIS A 128 -18.03 -0.95 -0.80
N TYR A 129 -17.88 -0.28 -1.94
CA TYR A 129 -19.03 0.17 -2.74
C TYR A 129 -19.78 -0.99 -3.41
N LEU A 130 -19.08 -2.05 -3.79
CA LEU A 130 -19.67 -3.23 -4.44
C LEU A 130 -20.52 -4.05 -3.47
N LEU A 131 -19.99 -4.37 -2.30
CA LEU A 131 -20.62 -5.31 -1.37
C LEU A 131 -21.40 -4.64 -0.23
N ARG A 132 -21.11 -3.39 0.10
CA ARG A 132 -21.79 -2.55 1.12
C ARG A 132 -21.98 -3.27 2.47
N ARG A 133 -20.96 -4.02 2.92
CA ARG A 133 -20.96 -4.72 4.20
C ARG A 133 -20.00 -4.02 5.16
N SER A 134 -20.54 -3.41 6.22
CA SER A 134 -19.76 -2.57 7.16
C SER A 134 -18.59 -3.30 7.82
N TRP A 135 -18.81 -4.55 8.27
CA TRP A 135 -17.73 -5.34 8.88
C TRP A 135 -16.60 -5.67 7.88
N LEU A 136 -16.95 -6.00 6.64
CA LEU A 136 -15.99 -6.28 5.57
C LEU A 136 -15.22 -5.01 5.20
N SER A 137 -15.91 -3.89 5.13
CA SER A 137 -15.27 -2.58 4.88
C SER A 137 -14.24 -2.24 5.96
N LEU A 138 -14.59 -2.46 7.24
CA LEU A 138 -13.66 -2.24 8.35
C LEU A 138 -12.39 -3.10 8.21
N LEU A 139 -12.55 -4.38 7.89
CA LEU A 139 -11.41 -5.29 7.66
C LEU A 139 -10.55 -4.87 6.47
N LEU A 140 -11.19 -4.46 5.36
CA LEU A 140 -10.47 -4.03 4.15
C LEU A 140 -9.68 -2.74 4.38
N PHE A 141 -10.27 -1.75 5.05
CA PHE A 141 -9.57 -0.51 5.37
C PHE A 141 -8.46 -0.72 6.41
N ALA A 142 -8.67 -1.58 7.41
CA ALA A 142 -7.62 -1.97 8.35
C ALA A 142 -6.44 -2.67 7.62
N TRP A 143 -6.75 -3.58 6.69
CA TRP A 143 -5.76 -4.21 5.82
C TRP A 143 -5.01 -3.18 4.96
N ALA A 144 -5.71 -2.23 4.34
CA ALA A 144 -5.09 -1.21 3.51
C ALA A 144 -4.19 -0.27 4.34
N LEU A 145 -4.62 0.12 5.55
CA LEU A 145 -3.79 0.90 6.48
C LEU A 145 -2.53 0.15 6.89
N MET A 146 -2.66 -1.14 7.18
CA MET A 146 -1.50 -1.97 7.52
C MET A 146 -0.55 -2.11 6.33
N MET A 147 -1.06 -2.24 5.09
CA MET A 147 -0.23 -2.19 3.87
C MET A 147 0.49 -0.85 3.71
N CYS A 148 -0.13 0.28 4.05
CA CYS A 148 0.54 1.57 4.08
C CYS A 148 1.64 1.61 5.13
N TYR A 149 1.38 1.08 6.32
CA TYR A 149 2.38 1.02 7.39
C TYR A 149 3.60 0.17 6.97
N THR A 150 3.41 -0.94 6.25
CA THR A 150 4.56 -1.70 5.73
C THR A 150 5.48 -0.86 4.84
N ARG A 151 4.97 0.19 4.16
CA ARG A 151 5.78 1.07 3.28
C ARG A 151 6.56 2.16 4.02
N ILE A 152 6.21 2.37 5.29
CA ILE A 152 6.97 3.23 6.20
C ILE A 152 8.01 2.39 6.95
N TYR A 153 7.65 1.15 7.26
CA TYR A 153 8.47 0.23 8.04
C TYR A 153 9.62 -0.39 7.23
N LEU A 154 9.35 -0.86 5.99
CA LEU A 154 10.30 -1.52 5.09
C LEU A 154 11.05 -0.52 4.20
#